data_937bdd698e5979facf59638d2744bf1c
#
_entry.id   937bdd698e5979facf59638d2744bf1c
#
_cell.length_a   1.000
_cell.length_b   1.000
_cell.length_c   1.000
_cell.angle_alpha   90.00
_cell.angle_beta   90.00
_cell.angle_gamma   90.00
#
_symmetry.space_group_name_H-M   'P 1'
#
loop_
_entity.id
_entity.type
_entity.pdbx_description
1 polymer ?
#
loop_
_entity_poly.entity_id
_entity_poly.type
_entity_poly.pdbx_seq_one_letter_code
_entity_poly.pdbx_strand_id
1 'polypeptide(L)'
;IGVANLIRNDGLIQQSIYEKFPTSEVLCEVCPATARDEIVEKLCDRWKISIDNPLHCFELTNELVAKKSGFEDIYDFFKNCRYYKRGRNYELLRDHLLAQDETKLGDVQKLLFRLLDFKKKVQNDKTSINNLLQISRVHPDTKSKFNIINIRALVDKLHSLSGETLASYLEKLFEFYQLGDDLYDECIRYTIAEEIDSLVSLKQYMLECLFVNADDAVLTDLELQDSSTSIDNFLNIKMDIFECWYDFINRTDKKSDIIYHTFHSTKGLEFDNVLILLTKKFGRDKEYFSSLLKTFPEKTDAKYDSTEIGAARNLFYVAVTRATKKLC
;
A
#
# COMPACT_ATOMS: atom_id res chain seq x y z
N ILE A 1 5.02 -4.31 -27.27
CA ILE A 1 4.22 -5.31 -28.02
C ILE A 1 5.10 -6.42 -28.62
N GLY A 2 6.25 -6.12 -29.27
CA GLY A 2 7.11 -7.15 -29.83
C GLY A 2 7.50 -8.23 -28.83
N VAL A 3 7.97 -7.84 -27.62
CA VAL A 3 8.31 -8.76 -26.53
C VAL A 3 7.08 -9.53 -26.04
N ALA A 4 5.93 -8.85 -25.92
CA ALA A 4 4.70 -9.48 -25.50
C ALA A 4 4.24 -10.59 -26.46
N ASN A 5 4.31 -10.34 -27.78
CA ASN A 5 4.00 -11.35 -28.78
C ASN A 5 4.99 -12.53 -28.79
N LEU A 6 6.24 -12.28 -28.37
CA LEU A 6 7.21 -13.37 -28.19
C LEU A 6 6.88 -14.27 -26.98
N ILE A 7 6.28 -13.72 -25.93
CA ILE A 7 5.91 -14.48 -24.73
C ILE A 7 4.68 -15.36 -24.96
N ARG A 8 3.71 -14.90 -25.77
CA ARG A 8 2.49 -15.66 -26.08
C ARG A 8 2.82 -16.83 -27.03
N ASN A 9 2.08 -17.92 -26.83
CA ASN A 9 2.15 -19.11 -27.68
C ASN A 9 0.77 -19.57 -28.18
N ASP A 10 -0.20 -18.65 -28.28
CA ASP A 10 -1.59 -18.92 -28.63
C ASP A 10 -1.97 -18.50 -30.06
N GLY A 11 -0.97 -18.13 -30.87
CA GLY A 11 -1.18 -17.68 -32.24
C GLY A 11 -1.81 -16.29 -32.39
N LEU A 12 -2.17 -15.64 -31.31
CA LEU A 12 -2.72 -14.27 -31.34
C LEU A 12 -1.57 -13.26 -31.42
N ILE A 13 -1.65 -12.36 -32.37
CA ILE A 13 -0.68 -11.27 -32.54
C ILE A 13 -1.33 -9.98 -32.11
N GLN A 14 -0.78 -9.38 -31.03
CA GLN A 14 -1.20 -8.09 -30.56
C GLN A 14 -0.61 -6.99 -31.45
N GLN A 15 -1.45 -6.05 -31.89
CA GLN A 15 -1.01 -4.88 -32.66
C GLN A 15 -1.04 -3.63 -31.77
N SER A 16 -0.05 -2.74 -31.94
CA SER A 16 -0.06 -1.45 -31.28
C SER A 16 -1.10 -0.53 -31.94
N ILE A 17 -1.89 0.14 -31.10
CA ILE A 17 -2.72 1.27 -31.54
C ILE A 17 -1.91 2.58 -31.54
N TYR A 18 -0.73 2.56 -30.95
CA TYR A 18 0.19 3.72 -30.89
C TYR A 18 1.17 3.66 -32.04
N GLU A 19 1.54 4.80 -32.57
CA GLU A 19 2.68 4.95 -33.48
C GLU A 19 3.98 4.51 -32.78
N LYS A 20 4.95 4.01 -33.56
CA LYS A 20 6.25 3.66 -32.99
C LYS A 20 6.94 4.92 -32.47
N PHE A 21 7.19 4.95 -31.16
CA PHE A 21 8.00 6.01 -30.57
C PHE A 21 9.46 5.83 -31.03
N PRO A 22 10.11 6.88 -31.58
CA PRO A 22 11.51 6.80 -32.01
C PRO A 22 12.49 6.46 -30.88
N THR A 23 12.07 6.72 -29.64
CA THR A 23 12.86 6.52 -28.43
C THR A 23 12.49 5.25 -27.64
N SER A 24 11.72 4.33 -28.25
CA SER A 24 11.38 3.08 -27.56
C SER A 24 12.61 2.19 -27.38
N GLU A 25 12.83 1.71 -26.17
CA GLU A 25 13.96 0.88 -25.80
C GLU A 25 13.50 -0.35 -25.00
N VAL A 26 14.09 -1.50 -25.32
CA VAL A 26 13.94 -2.73 -24.53
C VAL A 26 15.32 -3.21 -24.10
N LEU A 27 15.52 -3.33 -22.80
CA LEU A 27 16.76 -3.83 -22.21
C LEU A 27 16.48 -5.13 -21.46
N CYS A 28 17.50 -5.93 -21.27
CA CYS A 28 17.47 -7.10 -20.40
C CYS A 28 18.85 -7.24 -19.76
N GLU A 29 18.88 -7.21 -18.44
CA GLU A 29 20.12 -7.34 -17.68
C GLU A 29 19.99 -8.49 -16.67
N VAL A 30 21.08 -9.21 -16.47
CA VAL A 30 21.21 -10.25 -15.42
C VAL A 30 22.22 -9.77 -14.40
N CYS A 31 21.79 -9.63 -13.17
CA CYS A 31 22.65 -9.12 -12.10
C CYS A 31 22.50 -9.92 -10.80
N PRO A 32 23.52 -9.88 -9.93
CA PRO A 32 23.36 -10.32 -8.54
C PRO A 32 22.27 -9.50 -7.83
N ALA A 33 21.55 -10.10 -6.89
CA ALA A 33 20.52 -9.39 -6.12
C ALA A 33 21.06 -8.14 -5.38
N THR A 34 22.36 -8.15 -5.04
CA THR A 34 23.05 -7.02 -4.39
C THR A 34 23.28 -5.82 -5.31
N ALA A 35 23.31 -6.02 -6.64
CA ALA A 35 23.54 -4.94 -7.62
C ALA A 35 22.24 -4.29 -8.11
N ARG A 36 21.11 -4.65 -7.52
CA ARG A 36 19.79 -4.20 -7.93
C ARG A 36 19.65 -2.67 -7.88
N ASP A 37 20.01 -2.07 -6.78
CA ASP A 37 19.85 -0.63 -6.58
C ASP A 37 20.78 0.16 -7.54
N GLU A 38 21.97 -0.35 -7.84
CA GLU A 38 22.85 0.22 -8.87
C GLU A 38 22.25 0.20 -10.28
N ILE A 39 21.51 -0.85 -10.61
CA ILE A 39 20.80 -0.95 -11.90
C ILE A 39 19.68 0.06 -11.98
N VAL A 40 18.90 0.20 -10.91
CA VAL A 40 17.85 1.22 -10.83
C VAL A 40 18.45 2.62 -11.05
N GLU A 41 19.52 2.97 -10.35
CA GLU A 41 20.21 4.24 -10.51
C GLU A 41 20.71 4.47 -11.94
N LYS A 42 21.39 3.47 -12.54
CA LYS A 42 21.85 3.55 -13.92
C LYS A 42 20.71 3.77 -14.93
N LEU A 43 19.55 3.13 -14.70
CA LEU A 43 18.39 3.32 -15.56
C LEU A 43 17.77 4.71 -15.36
N CYS A 44 17.74 5.21 -14.14
CA CYS A 44 17.27 6.56 -13.84
C CYS A 44 18.09 7.61 -14.61
N ASP A 45 19.42 7.50 -14.58
CA ASP A 45 20.32 8.39 -15.32
C ASP A 45 20.14 8.24 -16.84
N ARG A 46 20.14 7.01 -17.34
CA ARG A 46 20.03 6.71 -18.78
C ARG A 46 18.71 7.19 -19.36
N TRP A 47 17.61 7.01 -18.63
CA TRP A 47 16.28 7.34 -19.11
C TRP A 47 15.81 8.74 -18.69
N LYS A 48 16.66 9.47 -17.95
CA LYS A 48 16.38 10.81 -17.43
C LYS A 48 15.08 10.82 -16.64
N ILE A 49 15.03 9.90 -15.68
CA ILE A 49 13.89 9.73 -14.80
C ILE A 49 13.75 10.96 -13.90
N SER A 50 12.53 11.39 -13.69
CA SER A 50 12.17 12.55 -12.85
C SER A 50 10.73 12.39 -12.36
N ILE A 51 10.30 13.26 -11.46
CA ILE A 51 8.91 13.28 -10.96
C ILE A 51 7.88 13.38 -12.11
N ASP A 52 8.20 14.14 -13.18
CA ASP A 52 7.33 14.27 -14.34
C ASP A 52 7.44 13.12 -15.36
N ASN A 53 8.49 12.31 -15.22
CA ASN A 53 8.78 11.14 -16.07
C ASN A 53 9.25 9.97 -15.20
N PRO A 54 8.38 9.41 -14.34
CA PRO A 54 8.79 8.44 -13.34
C PRO A 54 9.16 7.06 -13.92
N LEU A 55 9.99 6.33 -13.17
CA LEU A 55 10.26 4.92 -13.39
C LEU A 55 9.28 4.08 -12.59
N HIS A 56 8.55 3.21 -13.26
CA HIS A 56 7.63 2.26 -12.63
C HIS A 56 8.32 0.91 -12.46
N CYS A 57 8.65 0.57 -11.21
CA CYS A 57 9.31 -0.68 -10.85
C CYS A 57 8.28 -1.75 -10.48
N PHE A 58 8.25 -2.85 -11.21
CA PHE A 58 7.36 -3.96 -10.92
C PHE A 58 8.09 -5.04 -10.12
N GLU A 59 7.55 -5.30 -8.95
CA GLU A 59 8.09 -6.24 -7.99
C GLU A 59 7.18 -7.45 -7.83
N LEU A 60 7.80 -8.60 -7.57
CA LEU A 60 7.07 -9.85 -7.39
C LEU A 60 6.39 -9.98 -6.05
N THR A 61 7.01 -9.45 -5.00
CA THR A 61 6.53 -9.66 -3.65
C THR A 61 5.98 -8.38 -3.03
N ASN A 62 4.87 -8.52 -2.34
CA ASN A 62 4.25 -7.43 -1.61
C ASN A 62 5.20 -6.84 -0.54
N GLU A 63 6.02 -7.68 0.07
CA GLU A 63 7.01 -7.29 1.07
C GLU A 63 8.06 -6.33 0.50
N LEU A 64 8.55 -6.59 -0.72
CA LEU A 64 9.50 -5.71 -1.39
C LEU A 64 8.86 -4.36 -1.76
N VAL A 65 7.60 -4.36 -2.18
CA VAL A 65 6.86 -3.11 -2.43
C VAL A 65 6.73 -2.32 -1.14
N ALA A 66 6.30 -2.94 -0.04
CA ALA A 66 6.16 -2.28 1.25
C ALA A 66 7.50 -1.69 1.73
N LYS A 67 8.59 -2.47 1.61
CA LYS A 67 9.94 -2.04 1.97
C LYS A 67 10.41 -0.84 1.16
N LYS A 68 10.29 -0.89 -0.16
CA LYS A 68 10.72 0.18 -1.05
C LYS A 68 9.83 1.42 -0.96
N SER A 69 8.57 1.26 -0.57
CA SER A 69 7.65 2.36 -0.30
C SER A 69 7.72 2.88 1.14
N GLY A 70 8.63 2.35 1.98
CA GLY A 70 8.95 2.88 3.30
C GLY A 70 7.99 2.45 4.43
N PHE A 71 7.18 1.40 4.24
CA PHE A 71 6.25 0.90 5.26
C PHE A 71 6.36 -0.61 5.53
N GLU A 72 7.58 -1.17 5.47
CA GLU A 72 7.88 -2.59 5.75
C GLU A 72 7.34 -3.03 7.12
N ASP A 73 7.52 -2.21 8.16
CA ASP A 73 7.09 -2.54 9.53
C ASP A 73 5.56 -2.71 9.64
N ILE A 74 4.80 -1.90 8.93
CA ILE A 74 3.33 -2.03 8.85
C ILE A 74 2.95 -3.33 8.14
N TYR A 75 3.60 -3.63 7.03
CA TYR A 75 3.36 -4.87 6.29
C TYR A 75 3.66 -6.10 7.13
N ASP A 76 4.80 -6.11 7.82
CA ASP A 76 5.24 -7.22 8.66
C ASP A 76 4.30 -7.45 9.86
N PHE A 77 3.80 -6.39 10.47
CA PHE A 77 2.78 -6.54 11.52
C PHE A 77 1.56 -7.28 10.99
N PHE A 78 0.91 -6.79 9.93
CA PHE A 78 -0.30 -7.43 9.41
C PHE A 78 -0.06 -8.84 8.89
N LYS A 79 1.05 -9.09 8.19
CA LYS A 79 1.48 -10.42 7.73
C LYS A 79 1.59 -11.42 8.88
N ASN A 80 1.94 -10.94 10.07
CA ASN A 80 2.10 -11.75 11.27
C ASN A 80 0.84 -11.87 12.13
N CYS A 81 -0.22 -11.11 11.86
CA CYS A 81 -1.49 -11.27 12.55
C CYS A 81 -2.16 -12.62 12.24
N ARG A 82 -2.83 -13.18 13.24
CA ARG A 82 -3.51 -14.48 13.14
C ARG A 82 -4.53 -14.52 12.00
N TYR A 83 -5.26 -13.43 11.79
CA TYR A 83 -6.22 -13.26 10.70
C TYR A 83 -5.61 -13.55 9.33
N TYR A 84 -4.42 -13.00 9.04
CA TYR A 84 -3.77 -13.14 7.73
C TYR A 84 -2.89 -14.39 7.60
N LYS A 85 -2.53 -15.06 8.71
CA LYS A 85 -1.72 -16.30 8.67
C LYS A 85 -2.52 -17.52 8.20
N ARG A 86 -3.85 -17.43 8.16
CA ARG A 86 -4.70 -18.62 7.92
C ARG A 86 -5.31 -18.64 6.53
N GLY A 87 -5.21 -19.79 5.88
CA GLY A 87 -5.92 -20.16 4.67
C GLY A 87 -5.84 -19.14 3.55
N ARG A 88 -7.01 -18.77 3.00
CA ARG A 88 -7.15 -17.78 1.92
C ARG A 88 -6.96 -16.33 2.38
N ASN A 89 -6.98 -16.06 3.66
CA ASN A 89 -6.85 -14.69 4.19
C ASN A 89 -5.47 -14.09 3.89
N TYR A 90 -4.44 -14.92 3.65
CA TYR A 90 -3.14 -14.43 3.20
C TYR A 90 -3.22 -13.71 1.84
N GLU A 91 -4.13 -14.14 0.96
CA GLU A 91 -4.36 -13.47 -0.32
C GLU A 91 -5.05 -12.11 -0.14
N LEU A 92 -5.90 -12.00 0.89
CA LEU A 92 -6.57 -10.75 1.25
C LEU A 92 -5.59 -9.68 1.77
N LEU A 93 -4.45 -10.08 2.36
CA LEU A 93 -3.46 -9.12 2.87
C LEU A 93 -3.03 -8.11 1.79
N ARG A 94 -2.84 -8.59 0.56
CA ARG A 94 -2.52 -7.70 -0.58
C ARG A 94 -3.61 -6.66 -0.82
N ASP A 95 -4.85 -7.10 -0.90
CA ASP A 95 -5.96 -6.21 -1.21
C ASP A 95 -6.27 -5.28 -0.04
N HIS A 96 -6.16 -5.77 1.20
CA HIS A 96 -6.41 -5.00 2.41
C HIS A 96 -5.32 -3.95 2.74
N LEU A 97 -4.10 -4.11 2.22
CA LEU A 97 -2.97 -3.24 2.60
C LEU A 97 -2.29 -2.54 1.43
N LEU A 98 -2.34 -3.11 0.20
CA LEU A 98 -1.54 -2.67 -0.94
C LEU A 98 -2.35 -2.35 -2.20
N ALA A 99 -3.69 -2.34 -2.13
CA ALA A 99 -4.52 -2.20 -3.33
C ALA A 99 -4.50 -0.80 -3.97
N GLN A 100 -3.94 0.22 -3.31
CA GLN A 100 -4.04 1.63 -3.75
C GLN A 100 -5.49 2.06 -4.04
N ASP A 101 -6.41 1.54 -3.24
CA ASP A 101 -7.85 1.74 -3.32
C ASP A 101 -8.44 1.61 -1.92
N GLU A 102 -8.86 2.72 -1.33
CA GLU A 102 -9.37 2.79 0.04
C GLU A 102 -10.58 1.88 0.28
N THR A 103 -11.36 1.59 -0.77
CA THR A 103 -12.56 0.75 -0.66
C THR A 103 -12.24 -0.71 -0.37
N LYS A 104 -11.02 -1.17 -0.70
CA LYS A 104 -10.55 -2.54 -0.52
C LYS A 104 -9.81 -2.77 0.79
N LEU A 105 -9.48 -1.71 1.51
CA LEU A 105 -8.80 -1.84 2.80
C LEU A 105 -9.60 -2.72 3.76
N GLY A 106 -8.90 -3.49 4.60
CA GLY A 106 -9.52 -4.21 5.71
C GLY A 106 -10.02 -3.25 6.80
N ASP A 107 -10.81 -3.74 7.74
CA ASP A 107 -11.49 -2.86 8.71
C ASP A 107 -10.50 -2.06 9.58
N VAL A 108 -9.46 -2.71 10.10
CA VAL A 108 -8.40 -2.03 10.87
C VAL A 108 -7.63 -1.05 9.98
N GLN A 109 -7.30 -1.45 8.76
CA GLN A 109 -6.61 -0.59 7.81
C GLN A 109 -7.45 0.62 7.40
N LYS A 110 -8.77 0.47 7.21
CA LYS A 110 -9.69 1.59 6.96
C LYS A 110 -9.71 2.58 8.12
N LEU A 111 -9.71 2.06 9.34
CA LEU A 111 -9.66 2.90 10.52
C LEU A 111 -8.36 3.71 10.59
N LEU A 112 -7.21 3.06 10.42
CA LEU A 112 -5.91 3.71 10.38
C LEU A 112 -5.80 4.73 9.25
N PHE A 113 -6.32 4.38 8.07
CA PHE A 113 -6.34 5.27 6.92
C PHE A 113 -7.16 6.54 7.20
N ARG A 114 -8.34 6.42 7.81
CA ARG A 114 -9.18 7.56 8.20
C ARG A 114 -8.48 8.47 9.22
N LEU A 115 -7.78 7.89 10.18
CA LEU A 115 -6.98 8.64 11.16
C LEU A 115 -5.89 9.46 10.50
N LEU A 116 -5.16 8.86 9.56
CA LEU A 116 -4.09 9.53 8.83
C LEU A 116 -4.64 10.59 7.87
N ASP A 117 -5.75 10.29 7.21
CA ASP A 117 -6.45 11.23 6.33
C ASP A 117 -6.92 12.47 7.10
N PHE A 118 -7.52 12.26 8.26
CA PHE A 118 -7.90 13.34 9.17
C PHE A 118 -6.67 14.17 9.58
N LYS A 119 -5.60 13.51 10.07
CA LYS A 119 -4.34 14.18 10.44
C LYS A 119 -3.80 15.05 9.31
N LYS A 120 -3.67 14.49 8.10
CA LYS A 120 -3.16 15.21 6.91
C LYS A 120 -4.05 16.38 6.51
N LYS A 121 -5.37 16.21 6.57
CA LYS A 121 -6.32 17.27 6.23
C LYS A 121 -6.33 18.40 7.24
N VAL A 122 -6.24 18.09 8.52
CA VAL A 122 -6.14 19.09 9.59
C VAL A 122 -4.83 19.87 9.51
N GLN A 123 -3.72 19.19 9.23
CA GLN A 123 -2.40 19.83 9.11
C GLN A 123 -2.20 20.63 7.82
N ASN A 124 -3.13 20.55 6.87
CA ASN A 124 -3.03 21.29 5.62
C ASN A 124 -3.59 22.70 5.78
N ASP A 125 -2.73 23.71 5.78
CA ASP A 125 -3.07 25.15 5.89
C ASP A 125 -4.09 25.64 4.85
N LYS A 126 -4.28 24.88 3.75
CA LYS A 126 -5.24 25.20 2.68
C LYS A 126 -6.62 24.62 2.95
N THR A 127 -6.78 23.76 3.95
CA THR A 127 -8.08 23.14 4.27
C THR A 127 -8.97 24.18 4.96
N SER A 128 -10.07 24.51 4.33
CA SER A 128 -11.03 25.44 4.91
C SER A 128 -11.75 24.81 6.11
N ILE A 129 -12.18 25.65 7.07
CA ILE A 129 -13.01 25.22 8.21
C ILE A 129 -14.25 24.45 7.76
N ASN A 130 -14.89 24.86 6.66
CA ASN A 130 -16.04 24.16 6.08
C ASN A 130 -15.68 22.73 5.62
N ASN A 131 -14.49 22.53 5.05
CA ASN A 131 -14.03 21.21 4.66
C ASN A 131 -13.76 20.33 5.89
N LEU A 132 -13.19 20.89 6.96
CA LEU A 132 -13.00 20.17 8.23
C LEU A 132 -14.33 19.75 8.84
N LEU A 133 -15.33 20.60 8.85
CA LEU A 133 -16.68 20.28 9.34
C LEU A 133 -17.37 19.23 8.48
N GLN A 134 -17.15 19.21 7.17
CA GLN A 134 -17.67 18.17 6.27
C GLN A 134 -16.96 16.83 6.47
N ILE A 135 -15.65 16.85 6.66
CA ILE A 135 -14.84 15.65 6.91
C ILE A 135 -15.24 15.01 8.24
N SER A 136 -15.48 15.82 9.27
CA SER A 136 -15.92 15.37 10.59
C SER A 136 -17.39 14.95 10.64
N ARG A 137 -18.12 14.98 9.52
CA ARG A 137 -19.56 14.64 9.43
C ARG A 137 -20.45 15.34 10.44
N VAL A 138 -20.09 16.52 10.89
CA VAL A 138 -20.86 17.30 11.86
C VAL A 138 -22.25 17.59 11.31
N HIS A 139 -23.28 17.18 12.04
CA HIS A 139 -24.67 17.34 11.62
C HIS A 139 -25.06 18.82 11.56
N PRO A 140 -25.84 19.27 10.55
CA PRO A 140 -26.28 20.67 10.44
C PRO A 140 -26.99 21.26 11.67
N ASP A 141 -27.66 20.41 12.44
CA ASP A 141 -28.42 20.82 13.63
C ASP A 141 -27.55 21.22 14.82
N THR A 142 -26.26 20.79 14.83
CA THR A 142 -25.29 21.18 15.86
C THR A 142 -24.61 22.52 15.57
N LYS A 143 -24.84 23.10 14.38
CA LYS A 143 -24.22 24.38 13.98
C LYS A 143 -24.51 25.56 14.91
N SER A 144 -25.59 25.53 15.68
CA SER A 144 -25.91 26.59 16.64
C SER A 144 -24.93 26.66 17.82
N LYS A 145 -24.19 25.57 18.10
CA LYS A 145 -23.17 25.53 19.14
C LYS A 145 -21.77 25.98 18.64
N PHE A 146 -21.60 26.11 17.33
CA PHE A 146 -20.32 26.44 16.71
C PHE A 146 -20.16 27.96 16.55
N ASN A 147 -19.51 28.58 17.51
CA ASN A 147 -18.94 29.91 17.30
C ASN A 147 -17.63 29.79 16.48
N ILE A 148 -17.45 30.64 15.47
CA ILE A 148 -16.25 30.71 14.63
C ILE A 148 -14.96 30.76 15.48
N ILE A 149 -15.00 31.42 16.64
CA ILE A 149 -13.86 31.54 17.56
C ILE A 149 -13.49 30.15 18.12
N ASN A 150 -14.50 29.37 18.52
CA ASN A 150 -14.29 28.04 19.12
C ASN A 150 -13.78 27.04 18.07
N ILE A 151 -14.33 27.11 16.84
CA ILE A 151 -13.87 26.29 15.72
C ILE A 151 -12.40 26.59 15.38
N ARG A 152 -12.03 27.88 15.34
CA ARG A 152 -10.65 28.29 15.09
C ARG A 152 -9.70 27.80 16.17
N ALA A 153 -10.09 27.94 17.44
CA ALA A 153 -9.32 27.43 18.56
C ALA A 153 -9.13 25.92 18.52
N LEU A 154 -10.17 25.17 18.09
CA LEU A 154 -10.08 23.73 17.88
C LEU A 154 -9.11 23.39 16.75
N VAL A 155 -9.22 24.07 15.61
CA VAL A 155 -8.32 23.86 14.47
C VAL A 155 -6.87 24.15 14.85
N ASP A 156 -6.61 25.25 15.55
CA ASP A 156 -5.27 25.63 16.02
C ASP A 156 -4.72 24.55 16.98
N LYS A 157 -5.54 24.00 17.87
CA LYS A 157 -5.16 22.89 18.76
C LYS A 157 -4.84 21.62 17.94
N LEU A 158 -5.71 21.23 17.01
CA LEU A 158 -5.51 20.04 16.17
C LEU A 158 -4.26 20.19 15.28
N HIS A 159 -3.98 21.40 14.80
CA HIS A 159 -2.78 21.72 14.05
C HIS A 159 -1.50 21.56 14.89
N SER A 160 -1.57 21.84 16.17
CA SER A 160 -0.45 21.69 17.10
C SER A 160 -0.19 20.24 17.52
N LEU A 161 -1.11 19.30 17.21
CA LEU A 161 -0.95 17.90 17.56
C LEU A 161 0.17 17.26 16.76
N SER A 162 1.18 16.81 17.46
CA SER A 162 2.29 16.05 16.91
C SER A 162 2.59 14.84 17.79
N GLY A 163 3.03 13.75 17.18
CA GLY A 163 3.49 12.55 17.86
C GLY A 163 4.58 11.90 17.04
N GLU A 164 5.64 11.42 17.68
CA GLU A 164 6.72 10.67 16.99
C GLU A 164 6.23 9.30 16.53
N THR A 165 5.29 8.71 17.27
CA THR A 165 4.66 7.43 16.99
C THR A 165 3.15 7.59 16.86
N LEU A 166 2.49 6.58 16.29
CA LEU A 166 1.04 6.57 16.21
C LEU A 166 0.41 6.59 17.61
N ALA A 167 0.95 5.81 18.58
CA ALA A 167 0.47 5.80 19.95
C ALA A 167 0.53 7.20 20.58
N SER A 168 1.67 7.88 20.51
CA SER A 168 1.85 9.20 21.10
C SER A 168 0.98 10.28 20.46
N TYR A 169 0.71 10.16 19.16
CA TYR A 169 -0.24 11.04 18.47
C TYR A 169 -1.68 10.81 18.95
N LEU A 170 -2.08 9.53 19.05
CA LEU A 170 -3.44 9.15 19.48
C LEU A 170 -3.69 9.47 20.95
N GLU A 171 -2.72 9.29 21.84
CA GLU A 171 -2.83 9.69 23.24
C GLU A 171 -3.18 11.17 23.36
N LYS A 172 -2.45 12.03 22.68
CA LYS A 172 -2.73 13.47 22.64
C LYS A 172 -4.09 13.78 21.99
N LEU A 173 -4.46 13.04 20.94
CA LEU A 173 -5.75 13.18 20.29
C LEU A 173 -6.90 12.82 21.26
N PHE A 174 -6.78 11.73 22.00
CA PHE A 174 -7.79 11.27 22.96
C PHE A 174 -7.82 12.09 24.26
N GLU A 175 -6.74 12.79 24.65
CA GLU A 175 -6.76 13.73 25.77
C GLU A 175 -7.81 14.83 25.59
N PHE A 176 -8.04 15.28 24.36
CA PHE A 176 -9.10 16.25 24.08
C PHE A 176 -10.50 15.70 24.37
N TYR A 177 -10.72 14.43 24.11
CA TYR A 177 -11.98 13.75 24.41
C TYR A 177 -12.28 13.75 25.93
N GLN A 178 -11.26 13.51 26.75
CA GLN A 178 -11.40 13.47 28.20
C GLN A 178 -11.68 14.85 28.84
N LEU A 179 -11.34 15.92 28.12
CA LEU A 179 -11.59 17.29 28.59
C LEU A 179 -13.06 17.74 28.43
N GLY A 180 -13.93 16.90 27.88
CA GLY A 180 -15.35 17.18 27.70
C GLY A 180 -15.65 18.37 26.79
N ASP A 181 -14.81 18.62 25.81
CA ASP A 181 -15.06 19.62 24.78
C ASP A 181 -16.08 19.06 23.78
N ASP A 182 -17.36 19.43 23.93
CA ASP A 182 -18.48 18.99 23.09
C ASP A 182 -18.19 19.12 21.58
N LEU A 183 -17.38 20.12 21.22
CA LEU A 183 -17.01 20.41 19.84
C LEU A 183 -16.05 19.37 19.28
N TYR A 184 -15.12 18.95 20.11
CA TYR A 184 -14.14 17.93 19.77
C TYR A 184 -14.80 16.55 19.66
N ASP A 185 -15.66 16.23 20.60
CA ASP A 185 -16.42 14.97 20.63
C ASP A 185 -17.21 14.78 19.34
N GLU A 186 -17.94 15.81 18.90
CA GLU A 186 -18.69 15.77 17.65
C GLU A 186 -17.80 15.70 16.39
N CYS A 187 -16.64 16.36 16.37
CA CYS A 187 -15.76 16.36 15.19
C CYS A 187 -14.94 15.09 15.05
N ILE A 188 -14.42 14.53 16.12
CA ILE A 188 -13.42 13.44 16.06
C ILE A 188 -14.07 12.08 16.21
N ARG A 189 -15.07 11.94 17.06
CA ARG A 189 -15.79 10.70 17.27
C ARG A 189 -16.34 10.09 15.98
N TYR A 190 -16.89 10.94 15.10
CA TYR A 190 -17.38 10.48 13.80
C TYR A 190 -16.29 10.19 12.77
N THR A 191 -15.08 10.70 12.98
CA THR A 191 -13.97 10.49 12.04
C THR A 191 -13.25 9.19 12.32
N ILE A 192 -13.13 8.79 13.58
CA ILE A 192 -12.39 7.59 13.98
C ILE A 192 -13.31 6.37 13.94
N ALA A 193 -14.25 6.27 14.79
CA ALA A 193 -15.42 5.40 14.89
C ALA A 193 -16.12 5.71 16.21
N GLU A 194 -17.44 5.58 16.29
CA GLU A 194 -18.21 5.89 17.54
C GLU A 194 -17.74 5.09 18.75
N GLU A 195 -17.15 3.91 18.54
CA GLU A 195 -16.78 2.94 19.57
C GLU A 195 -15.33 3.11 20.07
N ILE A 196 -14.52 3.97 19.42
CA ILE A 196 -13.10 4.14 19.74
C ILE A 196 -12.86 5.53 20.33
N ASP A 197 -12.81 5.58 21.65
CA ASP A 197 -12.70 6.79 22.45
C ASP A 197 -11.35 6.92 23.19
N SER A 198 -10.52 5.90 23.10
CA SER A 198 -9.25 5.82 23.82
C SER A 198 -8.26 4.90 23.11
N LEU A 199 -7.01 4.98 23.50
CA LEU A 199 -5.99 4.04 23.02
C LEU A 199 -6.30 2.59 23.46
N VAL A 200 -6.96 2.44 24.61
CA VAL A 200 -7.35 1.11 25.12
C VAL A 200 -8.44 0.50 24.25
N SER A 201 -9.50 1.25 23.91
CA SER A 201 -10.56 0.77 23.03
C SER A 201 -10.05 0.46 21.63
N LEU A 202 -9.10 1.24 21.09
CA LEU A 202 -8.44 0.94 19.83
C LEU A 202 -7.65 -0.39 19.87
N LYS A 203 -6.87 -0.60 20.94
CA LYS A 203 -6.11 -1.84 21.12
C LYS A 203 -7.04 -3.05 21.20
N GLN A 204 -8.14 -2.92 21.94
CA GLN A 204 -9.14 -3.97 22.06
C GLN A 204 -9.79 -4.29 20.72
N TYR A 205 -10.18 -3.27 19.94
CA TYR A 205 -10.72 -3.45 18.59
C TYR A 205 -9.74 -4.17 17.67
N MET A 206 -8.46 -3.76 17.67
CA MET A 206 -7.42 -4.42 16.88
C MET A 206 -7.20 -5.87 17.31
N LEU A 207 -7.21 -6.14 18.62
CA LEU A 207 -7.07 -7.49 19.16
C LEU A 207 -8.21 -8.39 18.67
N GLU A 208 -9.43 -7.92 18.75
CA GLU A 208 -10.61 -8.64 18.29
C GLU A 208 -10.57 -8.91 16.78
N CYS A 209 -10.33 -7.90 15.96
CA CYS A 209 -10.34 -8.04 14.50
C CYS A 209 -9.18 -8.90 13.95
N LEU A 210 -8.00 -8.78 14.54
CA LEU A 210 -6.78 -9.35 13.95
C LEU A 210 -6.35 -10.68 14.60
N PHE A 211 -6.80 -10.97 15.82
CA PHE A 211 -6.32 -12.11 16.58
C PHE A 211 -7.45 -12.99 17.12
N VAL A 212 -8.49 -12.43 17.74
CA VAL A 212 -9.54 -13.20 18.42
C VAL A 212 -10.55 -13.75 17.42
N ASN A 213 -11.17 -12.88 16.62
CA ASN A 213 -12.21 -13.29 15.66
C ASN A 213 -11.65 -13.94 14.38
N ALA A 214 -10.35 -14.25 14.38
CA ALA A 214 -9.70 -14.85 13.21
C ALA A 214 -10.18 -16.29 12.95
N ASP A 215 -10.68 -16.97 13.96
CA ASP A 215 -11.31 -18.32 13.89
C ASP A 215 -12.01 -18.70 15.21
N ASP A 216 -12.66 -19.90 15.20
CA ASP A 216 -13.40 -20.46 16.35
C ASP A 216 -12.49 -20.97 17.50
N ALA A 217 -11.17 -20.91 17.36
CA ALA A 217 -10.25 -21.41 18.38
C ALA A 217 -9.95 -20.31 19.43
N VAL A 218 -10.23 -20.62 20.67
CA VAL A 218 -9.95 -19.76 21.83
C VAL A 218 -8.43 -19.57 21.96
N LEU A 219 -8.00 -18.32 22.11
CA LEU A 219 -6.60 -18.01 22.41
C LEU A 219 -6.28 -18.36 23.85
N THR A 220 -5.09 -18.88 24.07
CA THR A 220 -4.52 -19.04 25.42
C THR A 220 -4.12 -17.66 26.00
N ASP A 221 -3.99 -17.57 27.32
CA ASP A 221 -3.56 -16.33 27.98
C ASP A 221 -2.20 -15.83 27.46
N LEU A 222 -1.29 -16.74 27.15
CA LEU A 222 0.02 -16.40 26.58
C LEU A 222 -0.11 -15.81 25.17
N GLU A 223 -0.93 -16.40 24.31
CA GLU A 223 -1.18 -15.91 22.96
C GLU A 223 -1.88 -14.53 22.98
N LEU A 224 -2.77 -14.30 23.93
CA LEU A 224 -3.40 -12.99 24.15
C LEU A 224 -2.37 -11.94 24.56
N GLN A 225 -1.46 -12.28 25.47
CA GLN A 225 -0.39 -11.39 25.92
C GLN A 225 0.57 -11.07 24.77
N ASP A 226 1.00 -12.06 23.99
CA ASP A 226 1.87 -11.88 22.82
C ASP A 226 1.18 -11.02 21.75
N SER A 227 -0.10 -11.21 21.51
CA SER A 227 -0.90 -10.41 20.57
C SER A 227 -1.02 -8.96 21.04
N SER A 228 -1.28 -8.74 22.32
CA SER A 228 -1.33 -7.39 22.91
C SER A 228 0.01 -6.68 22.80
N THR A 229 1.12 -7.36 23.09
CA THR A 229 2.47 -6.83 22.93
C THR A 229 2.78 -6.49 21.48
N SER A 230 2.33 -7.33 20.54
CA SER A 230 2.50 -7.07 19.10
C SER A 230 1.74 -5.81 18.65
N ILE A 231 0.52 -5.59 19.16
CA ILE A 231 -0.26 -4.37 18.90
C ILE A 231 0.44 -3.14 19.52
N ASP A 232 0.96 -3.24 20.74
CA ASP A 232 1.70 -2.15 21.36
C ASP A 232 2.92 -1.76 20.54
N ASN A 233 3.69 -2.73 20.07
CA ASN A 233 4.84 -2.47 19.20
C ASN A 233 4.41 -1.82 17.89
N PHE A 234 3.32 -2.26 17.28
CA PHE A 234 2.78 -1.68 16.05
C PHE A 234 2.38 -0.21 16.25
N LEU A 235 1.67 0.11 17.31
CA LEU A 235 1.25 1.49 17.62
C LEU A 235 2.43 2.40 17.95
N ASN A 236 3.57 1.83 18.37
CA ASN A 236 4.83 2.54 18.59
C ASN A 236 5.72 2.65 17.34
N ILE A 237 5.28 2.18 16.18
CA ILE A 237 5.94 2.49 14.90
C ILE A 237 5.91 4.01 14.68
N LYS A 238 6.98 4.53 14.08
CA LYS A 238 7.10 5.96 13.79
C LYS A 238 6.00 6.45 12.86
N MET A 239 5.54 7.66 13.11
CA MET A 239 4.45 8.27 12.34
C MET A 239 4.77 8.44 10.85
N ASP A 240 6.03 8.73 10.51
CA ASP A 240 6.47 8.87 9.12
C ASP A 240 6.27 7.59 8.30
N ILE A 241 6.43 6.42 8.91
CA ILE A 241 6.17 5.11 8.26
C ILE A 241 4.68 4.95 7.94
N PHE A 242 3.79 5.38 8.85
CA PHE A 242 2.35 5.41 8.57
C PHE A 242 1.98 6.40 7.47
N GLU A 243 2.67 7.54 7.41
CA GLU A 243 2.47 8.53 6.36
C GLU A 243 2.95 8.01 5.00
N CYS A 244 4.04 7.27 4.94
CA CYS A 244 4.47 6.57 3.72
C CYS A 244 3.40 5.60 3.22
N TRP A 245 2.81 4.80 4.13
CA TRP A 245 1.72 3.90 3.75
C TRP A 245 0.47 4.65 3.27
N TYR A 246 0.07 5.72 3.95
CA TYR A 246 -1.05 6.56 3.54
C TYR A 246 -0.83 7.16 2.14
N ASP A 247 0.36 7.73 1.91
CA ASP A 247 0.72 8.31 0.61
C ASP A 247 0.74 7.26 -0.50
N PHE A 248 1.19 6.04 -0.21
CA PHE A 248 1.15 4.91 -1.12
C PHE A 248 -0.29 4.53 -1.51
N ILE A 249 -1.22 4.43 -0.55
CA ILE A 249 -2.63 4.12 -0.83
C ILE A 249 -3.29 5.22 -1.67
N ASN A 250 -3.05 6.48 -1.35
CA ASN A 250 -3.61 7.63 -2.06
C ASN A 250 -2.93 7.94 -3.40
N ARG A 251 -1.86 7.23 -3.75
CA ARG A 251 -1.04 7.54 -4.92
C ARG A 251 -0.52 8.99 -4.91
N THR A 252 -0.31 9.53 -3.73
CA THR A 252 0.25 10.88 -3.52
C THR A 252 1.77 10.85 -3.45
N ASP A 253 2.36 9.67 -3.44
CA ASP A 253 3.76 9.37 -3.71
C ASP A 253 4.24 9.78 -5.13
N LYS A 254 3.34 10.38 -5.92
CA LYS A 254 3.64 11.04 -7.22
C LYS A 254 4.77 12.08 -7.17
N LYS A 255 5.33 12.34 -6.00
CA LYS A 255 6.54 13.14 -5.81
C LYS A 255 7.82 12.31 -5.92
N SER A 256 7.72 11.00 -6.05
CA SER A 256 8.86 10.11 -6.26
C SER A 256 9.09 9.92 -7.75
N ASP A 257 10.35 9.97 -8.15
CA ASP A 257 10.82 9.61 -9.48
C ASP A 257 10.81 8.10 -9.73
N ILE A 258 10.70 7.28 -8.66
CA ILE A 258 10.58 5.81 -8.72
C ILE A 258 9.32 5.38 -7.98
N ILE A 259 8.43 4.66 -8.67
CA ILE A 259 7.16 4.17 -8.12
C ILE A 259 7.14 2.65 -8.17
N TYR A 260 6.92 2.02 -7.02
CA TYR A 260 6.91 0.57 -6.90
C TYR A 260 5.49 0.01 -7.00
N HIS A 261 5.35 -1.10 -7.74
CA HIS A 261 4.09 -1.80 -7.96
C HIS A 261 4.26 -3.31 -7.78
N THR A 262 3.19 -3.99 -7.37
CA THR A 262 3.12 -5.43 -7.58
C THR A 262 2.68 -5.71 -9.03
N PHE A 263 3.07 -6.84 -9.59
CA PHE A 263 2.60 -7.23 -10.94
C PHE A 263 1.07 -7.20 -11.08
N HIS A 264 0.37 -7.61 -10.04
CA HIS A 264 -1.10 -7.67 -10.05
C HIS A 264 -1.77 -6.28 -10.01
N SER A 265 -1.16 -5.31 -9.32
CA SER A 265 -1.73 -3.96 -9.22
C SER A 265 -1.62 -3.15 -10.51
N THR A 266 -0.81 -3.61 -11.47
CA THR A 266 -0.60 -2.93 -12.76
C THR A 266 -1.58 -3.34 -13.85
N LYS A 267 -2.47 -4.29 -13.57
CA LYS A 267 -3.45 -4.77 -14.56
C LYS A 267 -4.35 -3.63 -15.03
N GLY A 268 -4.37 -3.39 -16.36
CA GLY A 268 -5.16 -2.32 -16.98
C GLY A 268 -4.49 -0.93 -16.98
N LEU A 269 -3.31 -0.80 -16.40
CA LEU A 269 -2.53 0.44 -16.41
C LEU A 269 -1.46 0.39 -17.50
N GLU A 270 -0.97 1.55 -17.92
CA GLU A 270 0.13 1.71 -18.88
C GLU A 270 1.10 2.78 -18.38
N PHE A 271 2.41 2.59 -18.61
CA PHE A 271 3.47 3.45 -18.12
C PHE A 271 4.56 3.65 -19.17
N ASP A 272 5.15 4.84 -19.19
CA ASP A 272 6.18 5.17 -20.17
C ASP A 272 7.50 4.43 -19.93
N ASN A 273 7.92 4.33 -18.67
CA ASN A 273 9.17 3.70 -18.28
C ASN A 273 8.88 2.59 -17.27
N VAL A 274 9.18 1.35 -17.65
CA VAL A 274 8.91 0.18 -16.80
C VAL A 274 10.19 -0.61 -16.58
N LEU A 275 10.48 -0.90 -15.33
CA LEU A 275 11.48 -1.87 -14.90
C LEU A 275 10.78 -3.08 -14.28
N ILE A 276 11.02 -4.26 -14.80
CA ILE A 276 10.49 -5.51 -14.27
C ILE A 276 11.60 -6.25 -13.54
N LEU A 277 11.46 -6.40 -12.24
CA LEU A 277 12.42 -7.06 -11.38
C LEU A 277 12.00 -8.51 -11.12
N LEU A 278 12.66 -9.45 -11.79
CA LEU A 278 12.40 -10.86 -11.65
C LEU A 278 13.34 -11.49 -10.62
N THR A 279 12.77 -12.12 -9.60
CA THR A 279 13.53 -12.92 -8.63
C THR A 279 13.33 -14.40 -8.90
N LYS A 280 14.27 -15.25 -8.46
CA LYS A 280 14.17 -16.72 -8.65
C LYS A 280 12.95 -17.31 -7.94
N LYS A 281 12.61 -16.76 -6.75
CA LYS A 281 11.54 -17.27 -5.89
C LYS A 281 10.28 -16.41 -6.04
N PHE A 282 9.13 -17.06 -6.11
CA PHE A 282 7.84 -16.42 -5.97
C PHE A 282 6.93 -17.27 -5.09
N GLY A 283 6.55 -16.76 -3.92
CA GLY A 283 5.80 -17.52 -2.95
C GLY A 283 6.56 -18.76 -2.46
N ARG A 284 5.95 -19.93 -2.58
CA ARG A 284 6.58 -21.22 -2.23
C ARG A 284 7.42 -21.82 -3.35
N ASP A 285 7.27 -21.33 -4.58
CA ASP A 285 8.01 -21.81 -5.74
C ASP A 285 9.40 -21.16 -5.79
N LYS A 286 10.44 -22.00 -5.80
CA LYS A 286 11.84 -21.57 -5.80
C LYS A 286 12.38 -21.25 -7.21
N GLU A 287 11.68 -21.66 -8.26
CA GLU A 287 12.12 -21.62 -9.65
C GLU A 287 11.09 -20.97 -10.61
N TYR A 288 10.11 -20.23 -10.07
CA TYR A 288 8.92 -19.75 -10.80
C TYR A 288 9.23 -19.12 -12.17
N PHE A 289 10.07 -18.08 -12.20
CA PHE A 289 10.46 -17.43 -13.46
C PHE A 289 11.66 -18.08 -14.12
N SER A 290 12.56 -18.70 -13.38
CA SER A 290 13.70 -19.40 -14.00
C SER A 290 13.25 -20.59 -14.83
N SER A 291 12.19 -21.28 -14.43
CA SER A 291 11.58 -22.34 -15.26
C SER A 291 10.99 -21.77 -16.56
N LEU A 292 10.26 -20.66 -16.48
CA LEU A 292 9.76 -19.96 -17.68
C LEU A 292 10.89 -19.53 -18.62
N LEU A 293 11.93 -18.86 -18.07
CA LEU A 293 13.03 -18.34 -18.87
C LEU A 293 13.88 -19.44 -19.50
N LYS A 294 14.03 -20.59 -18.85
CA LYS A 294 14.72 -21.75 -19.43
C LYS A 294 13.96 -22.38 -20.60
N THR A 295 12.62 -22.39 -20.54
CA THR A 295 11.76 -22.96 -21.60
C THR A 295 11.44 -21.94 -22.70
N PHE A 296 11.75 -20.68 -22.50
CA PHE A 296 11.43 -19.60 -23.44
C PHE A 296 12.05 -19.76 -24.84
N PRO A 297 13.29 -20.25 -25.02
CA PRO A 297 13.87 -20.50 -26.35
C PRO A 297 13.19 -21.64 -27.11
N GLU A 298 12.65 -22.63 -26.40
CA GLU A 298 12.05 -23.84 -26.94
C GLU A 298 10.53 -23.83 -26.76
N LYS A 299 9.84 -22.92 -27.45
CA LYS A 299 8.38 -22.74 -27.35
C LYS A 299 7.57 -23.99 -27.76
N THR A 300 8.20 -24.94 -28.43
CA THR A 300 7.62 -26.23 -28.80
C THR A 300 7.64 -27.26 -27.69
N ASP A 301 8.31 -26.95 -26.53
CA ASP A 301 8.29 -27.83 -25.37
C ASP A 301 6.89 -27.84 -24.74
N ALA A 302 6.30 -29.03 -24.58
CA ALA A 302 5.02 -29.22 -23.89
C ALA A 302 5.02 -28.61 -22.48
N LYS A 303 6.18 -28.44 -21.84
CA LYS A 303 6.33 -27.73 -20.57
C LYS A 303 5.96 -26.26 -20.66
N TYR A 304 6.19 -25.58 -21.81
CA TYR A 304 5.88 -24.16 -21.95
C TYR A 304 4.38 -23.87 -21.79
N ASP A 305 3.54 -24.81 -22.20
CA ASP A 305 2.08 -24.73 -22.07
C ASP A 305 1.53 -25.46 -20.84
N SER A 306 2.40 -25.98 -19.98
CA SER A 306 1.97 -26.58 -18.71
C SER A 306 1.32 -25.53 -17.81
N THR A 307 0.39 -25.96 -16.95
CA THR A 307 -0.30 -25.08 -15.97
C THR A 307 0.69 -24.38 -15.03
N GLU A 308 1.80 -25.03 -14.71
CA GLU A 308 2.85 -24.49 -13.82
C GLU A 308 3.58 -23.28 -14.44
N ILE A 309 3.98 -23.40 -15.71
CA ILE A 309 4.68 -22.32 -16.44
C ILE A 309 3.67 -21.30 -16.97
N GLY A 310 2.44 -21.73 -17.30
CA GLY A 310 1.40 -20.87 -17.83
C GLY A 310 1.04 -19.70 -16.90
N ALA A 311 1.02 -19.90 -15.58
CA ALA A 311 0.79 -18.83 -14.63
C ALA A 311 1.92 -17.79 -14.62
N ALA A 312 3.18 -18.25 -14.61
CA ALA A 312 4.35 -17.37 -14.70
C ALA A 312 4.41 -16.61 -16.03
N ARG A 313 4.11 -17.30 -17.14
CA ARG A 313 4.02 -16.72 -18.48
C ARG A 313 2.96 -15.62 -18.55
N ASN A 314 1.76 -15.89 -18.07
CA ASN A 314 0.67 -14.91 -18.07
C ASN A 314 1.01 -13.68 -17.23
N LEU A 315 1.60 -13.88 -16.05
CA LEU A 315 2.00 -12.79 -15.18
C LEU A 315 3.11 -11.94 -15.82
N PHE A 316 4.11 -12.57 -16.44
CA PHE A 316 5.17 -11.87 -17.16
C PHE A 316 4.63 -11.14 -18.39
N TYR A 317 3.72 -11.77 -19.15
CA TYR A 317 3.03 -11.12 -20.28
C TYR A 317 2.30 -9.85 -19.82
N VAL A 318 1.52 -9.91 -18.73
CA VAL A 318 0.83 -8.74 -18.19
C VAL A 318 1.83 -7.63 -17.84
N ALA A 319 2.95 -7.95 -17.21
CA ALA A 319 3.95 -6.97 -16.83
C ALA A 319 4.59 -6.27 -18.04
N VAL A 320 5.06 -7.01 -19.04
CA VAL A 320 5.73 -6.43 -20.22
C VAL A 320 4.77 -5.61 -21.09
N THR A 321 3.47 -5.93 -21.07
CA THR A 321 2.46 -5.16 -21.82
C THR A 321 2.12 -3.82 -21.20
N ARG A 322 2.65 -3.52 -20.02
CA ARG A 322 2.42 -2.23 -19.33
C ARG A 322 3.33 -1.11 -19.85
N ALA A 323 4.45 -1.46 -20.49
CA ALA A 323 5.40 -0.47 -20.99
C ALA A 323 4.97 0.10 -22.35
N THR A 324 4.87 1.43 -22.44
CA THR A 324 4.54 2.13 -23.69
C THR A 324 5.79 2.60 -24.45
N LYS A 325 6.86 3.02 -23.75
CA LYS A 325 8.09 3.54 -24.37
C LYS A 325 9.33 2.73 -24.05
N LYS A 326 9.64 2.54 -22.77
CA LYS A 326 10.89 1.92 -22.31
C LYS A 326 10.60 0.76 -21.37
N LEU A 327 11.27 -0.35 -21.57
CA LEU A 327 11.15 -1.58 -20.78
C LEU A 327 12.54 -2.14 -20.46
N CYS A 328 12.78 -2.47 -19.18
CA CYS A 328 13.91 -3.25 -18.73
C CYS A 328 13.48 -4.43 -17.84
#